data_6a8c60f0c23d4f920f06297684628a86
#
_entry.id   6a8c60f0c23d4f920f06297684628a86
#
_cell.length_a   1.000
_cell.length_b   1.000
_cell.length_c   1.000
_cell.angle_alpha   90.00
_cell.angle_beta   90.00
_cell.angle_gamma   90.00
#
_symmetry.space_group_name_H-M   'P 1'
#
loop_
_entity.id
_entity.type
_entity.pdbx_description
1 polymer ?
#
loop_
_entity_poly.entity_id
_entity_poly.type
_entity_poly.pdbx_seq_one_letter_code
_entity_poly.pdbx_strand_id
1 'polypeptide(L)'
;MSAYDIQKLVEYRNISKWVKISTPSIYKKAIQLEEKGLIRGEIVKEGKMPEKAIYSLTEAGEAEFERLMFEISAKPINIFLDFNAVIVNLDSLPPEKQKSCIAEIQENISVLKSYLEDNIREKENTPSIPETGMAVLRQQYVLVEAIQEWISSLNII
;
A
#
# COMPACT_ATOMS: atom_id res chain seq x y z
N MET A 1 20.90 3.80 -1.54
CA MET A 1 19.97 4.17 -2.63
C MET A 1 19.72 5.67 -2.60
N SER A 2 19.52 6.33 -3.78
CA SER A 2 19.07 7.72 -3.79
C SER A 2 17.57 7.84 -3.48
N ALA A 3 17.10 9.05 -3.14
CA ALA A 3 15.66 9.29 -2.93
C ALA A 3 14.85 8.99 -4.20
N TYR A 4 15.43 9.24 -5.38
CA TYR A 4 14.82 8.87 -6.67
C TYR A 4 14.69 7.34 -6.82
N ASP A 5 15.72 6.57 -6.48
CA ASP A 5 15.67 5.11 -6.56
C ASP A 5 14.63 4.54 -5.60
N ILE A 6 14.52 5.11 -4.38
CA ILE A 6 13.48 4.73 -3.40
C ILE A 6 12.09 5.05 -3.97
N GLN A 7 11.92 6.22 -4.57
CA GLN A 7 10.65 6.59 -5.21
C GLN A 7 10.27 5.57 -6.30
N LYS A 8 11.18 5.25 -7.20
CA LYS A 8 10.96 4.28 -8.27
C LYS A 8 10.62 2.89 -7.73
N LEU A 9 11.28 2.47 -6.65
CA LEU A 9 10.97 1.20 -5.98
C LEU A 9 9.56 1.20 -5.38
N VAL A 10 9.14 2.29 -4.74
CA VAL A 10 7.78 2.45 -4.16
C VAL A 10 6.72 2.40 -5.26
N GLU A 11 6.95 3.07 -6.39
CA GLU A 11 6.07 3.06 -7.57
C GLU A 11 5.99 1.65 -8.19
N TYR A 12 7.13 1.04 -8.48
CA TYR A 12 7.20 -0.29 -9.09
C TYR A 12 6.52 -1.38 -8.25
N ARG A 13 6.70 -1.32 -6.92
CA ARG A 13 6.08 -2.27 -5.98
C ARG A 13 4.65 -1.90 -5.60
N ASN A 14 4.09 -0.81 -6.11
CA ASN A 14 2.75 -0.31 -5.79
C ASN A 14 2.52 -0.15 -4.27
N ILE A 15 3.56 0.21 -3.50
CA ILE A 15 3.51 0.27 -2.03
C ILE A 15 2.42 1.22 -1.54
N SER A 16 2.17 2.33 -2.24
CA SER A 16 1.12 3.30 -1.90
C SER A 16 -0.31 2.75 -1.97
N LYS A 17 -0.52 1.58 -2.56
CA LYS A 17 -1.83 0.92 -2.63
C LYS A 17 -2.21 0.21 -1.31
N TRP A 18 -1.22 -0.14 -0.48
CA TRP A 18 -1.42 -0.91 0.76
C TRP A 18 -0.74 -0.31 2.00
N VAL A 19 0.11 0.71 1.83
CA VAL A 19 0.65 1.53 2.92
C VAL A 19 0.36 2.99 2.62
N LYS A 20 -0.10 3.75 3.61
CA LYS A 20 -0.30 5.20 3.47
C LYS A 20 1.04 5.93 3.33
N ILE A 21 1.57 5.96 2.12
CA ILE A 21 2.77 6.72 1.74
C ILE A 21 2.47 7.54 0.48
N SER A 22 2.89 8.80 0.48
CA SER A 22 2.83 9.63 -0.72
C SER A 22 4.21 9.76 -1.33
N THR A 23 4.32 9.54 -2.64
CA THR A 23 5.58 9.60 -3.38
C THR A 23 6.31 10.94 -3.22
N PRO A 24 5.64 12.12 -3.28
CA PRO A 24 6.30 13.41 -3.04
C PRO A 24 6.90 13.56 -1.65
N SER A 25 6.45 12.77 -0.67
CA SER A 25 6.99 12.85 0.70
C SER A 25 8.33 12.16 0.87
N ILE A 26 8.78 11.32 -0.06
CA ILE A 26 10.01 10.52 0.06
C ILE A 26 11.24 11.43 0.21
N TYR A 27 11.38 12.44 -0.65
CA TYR A 27 12.48 13.40 -0.57
C TYR A 27 12.51 14.14 0.76
N LYS A 28 11.37 14.67 1.18
CA LYS A 28 11.25 15.35 2.48
C LYS A 28 11.56 14.43 3.65
N LYS A 29 11.13 13.17 3.56
CA LYS A 29 11.40 12.17 4.61
C LYS A 29 12.87 11.77 4.66
N ALA A 30 13.55 11.65 3.52
CA ALA A 30 14.99 11.37 3.49
C ALA A 30 15.76 12.48 4.21
N ILE A 31 15.48 13.75 3.91
CA ILE A 31 16.10 14.89 4.60
C ILE A 31 15.84 14.84 6.11
N GLN A 32 14.59 14.62 6.52
CA GLN A 32 14.23 14.53 7.96
C GLN A 32 14.90 13.37 8.69
N LEU A 33 15.10 12.23 8.02
CA LEU A 33 15.79 11.08 8.60
C LEU A 33 17.28 11.33 8.73
N GLU A 34 17.88 12.05 7.77
CA GLU A 34 19.28 12.46 7.82
C GLU A 34 19.52 13.49 8.94
N GLU A 35 18.66 14.52 9.07
CA GLU A 35 18.69 15.48 10.17
C GLU A 35 18.60 14.82 11.55
N LYS A 36 17.89 13.68 11.65
CA LYS A 36 17.79 12.88 12.87
C LYS A 36 18.96 11.91 13.06
N GLY A 37 19.90 11.86 12.11
CA GLY A 37 21.04 10.93 12.17
C GLY A 37 20.65 9.46 11.95
N LEU A 38 19.46 9.16 11.44
CA LEU A 38 18.98 7.79 11.20
C LEU A 38 19.47 7.25 9.85
N ILE A 39 19.75 8.12 8.91
CA ILE A 39 20.41 7.80 7.64
C ILE A 39 21.56 8.77 7.40
N ARG A 40 22.49 8.39 6.53
CA ARG A 40 23.59 9.24 6.08
C ARG A 40 23.59 9.29 4.57
N GLY A 41 23.58 10.51 4.01
CA GLY A 41 23.73 10.77 2.59
C GLY A 41 25.17 10.99 2.21
N GLU A 42 25.64 10.32 1.15
CA GLU A 42 26.93 10.57 0.51
C GLU A 42 26.70 11.07 -0.90
N ILE A 43 27.31 12.23 -1.24
CA ILE A 43 27.18 12.79 -2.58
C ILE A 43 28.07 12.01 -3.54
N VAL A 44 27.45 11.41 -4.55
CA VAL A 44 28.14 10.64 -5.58
C VAL A 44 27.93 11.30 -6.94
N LYS A 45 29.03 11.43 -7.70
CA LYS A 45 29.01 11.92 -9.08
C LYS A 45 29.49 10.81 -10.01
N GLU A 46 28.60 10.36 -10.88
CA GLU A 46 28.90 9.33 -11.87
C GLU A 46 29.07 9.99 -13.26
N GLY A 47 30.31 10.20 -13.67
CA GLY A 47 30.65 10.74 -14.97
C GLY A 47 30.05 12.13 -15.22
N LYS A 48 29.23 12.29 -16.27
CA LYS A 48 28.54 13.53 -16.64
C LYS A 48 27.16 13.70 -16.01
N MET A 49 26.71 12.75 -15.18
CA MET A 49 25.40 12.84 -14.53
C MET A 49 25.41 13.88 -13.40
N PRO A 50 24.24 14.47 -13.08
CA PRO A 50 24.10 15.32 -11.91
C PRO A 50 24.49 14.59 -10.62
N GLU A 51 25.04 15.33 -9.67
CA GLU A 51 25.34 14.81 -8.34
C GLU A 51 24.05 14.29 -7.67
N LYS A 52 24.12 13.10 -7.04
CA LYS A 52 23.02 12.50 -6.30
C LYS A 52 23.48 12.08 -4.90
N ALA A 53 22.62 12.29 -3.90
CA ALA A 53 22.85 11.75 -2.58
C ALA A 53 22.44 10.26 -2.54
N ILE A 54 23.35 9.41 -2.11
CA ILE A 54 23.11 7.98 -1.85
C ILE A 54 22.98 7.80 -0.35
N TYR A 55 21.80 7.38 0.09
CA TYR A 55 21.49 7.18 1.49
C TYR A 55 21.79 5.75 1.94
N SER A 56 22.35 5.62 3.15
CA SER A 56 22.53 4.37 3.90
C SER A 56 22.00 4.53 5.31
N LEU A 57 21.56 3.43 5.93
CA LEU A 57 21.19 3.42 7.35
C LEU A 57 22.42 3.65 8.22
N THR A 58 22.24 4.31 9.35
CA THR A 58 23.19 4.36 10.45
C THR A 58 22.84 3.29 11.48
N GLU A 59 23.73 3.01 12.42
CA GLU A 59 23.43 2.12 13.57
C GLU A 59 22.18 2.58 14.35
N ALA A 60 22.05 3.90 14.57
CA ALA A 60 20.84 4.48 15.17
C ALA A 60 19.60 4.27 14.29
N GLY A 61 19.76 4.32 12.95
CA GLY A 61 18.70 4.06 12.01
C GLY A 61 18.22 2.61 12.02
N GLU A 62 19.14 1.65 12.15
CA GLU A 62 18.82 0.23 12.28
C GLU A 62 18.05 -0.04 13.58
N ALA A 63 18.52 0.47 14.71
CA ALA A 63 17.83 0.35 15.99
C ALA A 63 16.42 0.97 15.97
N GLU A 64 16.27 2.14 15.36
CA GLU A 64 14.94 2.79 15.22
C GLU A 64 14.02 2.00 14.27
N PHE A 65 14.55 1.41 13.21
CA PHE A 65 13.77 0.53 12.33
C PHE A 65 13.22 -0.68 13.11
N GLU A 66 14.05 -1.38 13.86
CA GLU A 66 13.62 -2.51 14.69
C GLU A 66 12.55 -2.09 15.72
N ARG A 67 12.77 -0.98 16.42
CA ARG A 67 11.81 -0.43 17.38
C ARG A 67 10.44 -0.17 16.73
N LEU A 68 10.43 0.45 15.54
CA LEU A 68 9.20 0.74 14.80
C LEU A 68 8.50 -0.53 14.31
N MET A 69 9.23 -1.57 13.91
CA MET A 69 8.66 -2.86 13.52
C MET A 69 7.87 -3.48 14.68
N PHE A 70 8.44 -3.51 15.89
CA PHE A 70 7.75 -3.99 17.08
C PHE A 70 6.55 -3.10 17.46
N GLU A 71 6.71 -1.78 17.42
CA GLU A 71 5.61 -0.85 17.73
C GLU A 71 4.42 -1.04 16.78
N ILE A 72 4.68 -1.18 15.48
CA ILE A 72 3.62 -1.36 14.49
C ILE A 72 2.95 -2.73 14.65
N SER A 73 3.73 -3.79 14.91
CA SER A 73 3.18 -5.14 15.09
C SER A 73 2.25 -5.26 16.31
N ALA A 74 2.45 -4.42 17.32
CA ALA A 74 1.63 -4.39 18.53
C ALA A 74 0.35 -3.55 18.41
N LYS A 75 0.17 -2.81 17.31
CA LYS A 75 -1.02 -1.97 17.12
C LYS A 75 -2.26 -2.81 16.84
N PRO A 76 -3.42 -2.44 17.40
CA PRO A 76 -4.70 -3.07 17.04
C PRO A 76 -4.98 -2.95 15.53
N ILE A 77 -5.50 -4.03 14.96
CA ILE A 77 -5.92 -4.03 13.56
C ILE A 77 -7.28 -3.33 13.46
N ASN A 78 -7.37 -2.34 12.57
CA ASN A 78 -8.61 -1.67 12.23
C ASN A 78 -8.84 -1.79 10.72
N ILE A 79 -10.04 -2.21 10.33
CA ILE A 79 -10.47 -2.31 8.94
C ILE A 79 -11.55 -1.26 8.70
N PHE A 80 -11.27 -0.30 7.85
CA PHE A 80 -12.22 0.75 7.45
C PHE A 80 -12.56 0.57 5.97
N LEU A 81 -13.86 0.38 5.70
CA LEU A 81 -14.41 0.28 4.36
C LEU A 81 -15.45 1.39 4.22
N ASP A 82 -15.15 2.39 3.38
CA ASP A 82 -15.98 3.60 3.24
C ASP A 82 -17.42 3.27 2.81
N PHE A 83 -17.61 2.23 2.01
CA PHE A 83 -18.94 1.78 1.59
C PHE A 83 -19.80 1.23 2.74
N ASN A 84 -19.25 0.95 3.92
CA ASN A 84 -20.06 0.58 5.08
C ASN A 84 -21.05 1.69 5.46
N ALA A 85 -20.70 2.94 5.21
CA ALA A 85 -21.62 4.06 5.40
C ALA A 85 -22.84 3.97 4.46
N VAL A 86 -22.65 3.44 3.26
CA VAL A 86 -23.75 3.19 2.31
C VAL A 86 -24.62 2.05 2.83
N ILE A 87 -24.02 0.93 3.22
CA ILE A 87 -24.76 -0.26 3.71
C ILE A 87 -25.63 0.07 4.92
N VAL A 88 -25.07 0.77 5.92
CA VAL A 88 -25.79 1.13 7.15
C VAL A 88 -26.98 2.06 6.89
N ASN A 89 -26.92 2.88 5.84
CA ASN A 89 -27.98 3.84 5.51
C ASN A 89 -28.81 3.43 4.27
N LEU A 90 -28.69 2.20 3.81
CA LEU A 90 -29.30 1.73 2.58
C LEU A 90 -30.83 1.87 2.61
N ASP A 91 -31.47 1.53 3.74
CA ASP A 91 -32.92 1.61 3.93
C ASP A 91 -33.48 3.04 3.82
N SER A 92 -32.63 4.06 3.90
CA SER A 92 -33.04 5.46 3.68
C SER A 92 -33.23 5.83 2.21
N LEU A 93 -32.93 4.91 1.28
CA LEU A 93 -33.04 5.12 -0.15
C LEU A 93 -34.23 4.35 -0.74
N PRO A 94 -34.82 4.85 -1.84
CA PRO A 94 -35.80 4.10 -2.62
C PRO A 94 -35.17 2.78 -3.17
N PRO A 95 -35.95 1.69 -3.33
CA PRO A 95 -35.45 0.37 -3.71
C PRO A 95 -34.55 0.36 -4.96
N GLU A 96 -34.91 1.13 -5.99
CA GLU A 96 -34.08 1.22 -7.21
C GLU A 96 -32.70 1.83 -6.94
N LYS A 97 -32.61 2.81 -6.04
CA LYS A 97 -31.33 3.40 -5.64
C LYS A 97 -30.50 2.48 -4.74
N GLN A 98 -31.18 1.70 -3.89
CA GLN A 98 -30.50 0.66 -3.10
C GLN A 98 -29.79 -0.34 -4.03
N LYS A 99 -30.50 -0.87 -5.03
CA LYS A 99 -29.93 -1.79 -6.03
C LYS A 99 -28.76 -1.16 -6.78
N SER A 100 -28.90 0.09 -7.21
CA SER A 100 -27.81 0.81 -7.89
C SER A 100 -26.58 0.94 -7.00
N CYS A 101 -26.74 1.29 -5.72
CA CYS A 101 -25.61 1.39 -4.79
C CYS A 101 -24.88 0.05 -4.60
N ILE A 102 -25.63 -1.05 -4.44
CA ILE A 102 -25.04 -2.39 -4.30
C ILE A 102 -24.30 -2.80 -5.58
N ALA A 103 -24.93 -2.56 -6.77
CA ALA A 103 -24.30 -2.89 -8.04
C ALA A 103 -22.98 -2.13 -8.25
N GLU A 104 -22.92 -0.85 -7.91
CA GLU A 104 -21.69 -0.05 -7.97
C GLU A 104 -20.61 -0.57 -7.03
N ILE A 105 -20.97 -0.97 -5.81
CA ILE A 105 -20.02 -1.56 -4.87
C ILE A 105 -19.49 -2.89 -5.41
N GLN A 106 -20.35 -3.76 -5.94
CA GLN A 106 -19.97 -5.05 -6.53
C GLN A 106 -19.04 -4.87 -7.73
N GLU A 107 -19.33 -3.91 -8.61
CA GLU A 107 -18.47 -3.60 -9.75
C GLU A 107 -17.08 -3.13 -9.29
N ASN A 108 -17.02 -2.20 -8.34
CA ASN A 108 -15.74 -1.71 -7.81
C ASN A 108 -14.92 -2.82 -7.14
N ILE A 109 -15.57 -3.76 -6.45
CA ILE A 109 -14.91 -4.93 -5.86
C ILE A 109 -14.36 -5.83 -6.98
N SER A 110 -15.12 -6.08 -8.04
CA SER A 110 -14.70 -6.90 -9.19
C SER A 110 -13.51 -6.28 -9.91
N VAL A 111 -13.53 -4.97 -10.13
CA VAL A 111 -12.39 -4.24 -10.73
C VAL A 111 -11.14 -4.37 -9.87
N LEU A 112 -11.27 -4.19 -8.54
CA LEU A 112 -10.13 -4.34 -7.63
C LEU A 112 -9.60 -5.77 -7.63
N LYS A 113 -10.49 -6.77 -7.62
CA LYS A 113 -10.09 -8.18 -7.65
C LYS A 113 -9.30 -8.51 -8.93
N SER A 114 -9.80 -8.13 -10.09
CA SER A 114 -9.11 -8.34 -11.37
C SER A 114 -7.74 -7.66 -11.38
N TYR A 115 -7.63 -6.44 -10.87
CA TYR A 115 -6.37 -5.74 -10.73
C TYR A 115 -5.36 -6.53 -9.85
N LEU A 116 -5.82 -7.11 -8.73
CA LEU A 116 -4.97 -7.89 -7.84
C LEU A 116 -4.53 -9.21 -8.48
N GLU A 117 -5.42 -9.89 -9.19
CA GLU A 117 -5.11 -11.12 -9.96
C GLU A 117 -4.02 -10.87 -11.00
N ASP A 118 -4.15 -9.79 -11.78
CA ASP A 118 -3.16 -9.42 -12.79
C ASP A 118 -1.81 -9.07 -12.16
N ASN A 119 -1.82 -8.33 -11.04
CA ASN A 119 -0.61 -8.01 -10.28
C ASN A 119 0.09 -9.25 -9.73
N ILE A 120 -0.65 -10.21 -9.19
CA ILE A 120 -0.10 -11.48 -8.69
C ILE A 120 0.56 -12.22 -9.86
N ARG A 121 -0.15 -12.39 -10.96
CA ARG A 121 0.34 -13.10 -12.17
C ARG A 121 1.60 -12.45 -12.74
N GLU A 122 1.64 -11.12 -12.83
CA GLU A 122 2.81 -10.38 -13.32
C GLU A 122 4.04 -10.55 -12.41
N LYS A 123 3.83 -10.55 -11.09
CA LYS A 123 4.92 -10.51 -10.12
C LYS A 123 5.36 -11.87 -9.60
N GLU A 124 4.55 -12.90 -9.73
CA GLU A 124 4.81 -14.24 -9.20
C GLU A 124 6.13 -14.85 -9.72
N ASN A 125 6.51 -14.53 -10.95
CA ASN A 125 7.73 -15.02 -11.57
C ASN A 125 8.84 -13.95 -11.67
N THR A 126 8.72 -12.87 -10.91
CA THR A 126 9.67 -11.75 -10.95
C THR A 126 10.67 -11.85 -9.79
N PRO A 127 11.95 -12.26 -10.02
CA PRO A 127 12.93 -12.51 -8.95
C PRO A 127 13.22 -11.30 -8.04
N SER A 128 12.97 -10.08 -8.50
CA SER A 128 13.18 -8.85 -7.72
C SER A 128 12.08 -8.56 -6.71
N ILE A 129 10.97 -9.31 -6.72
CA ILE A 129 9.89 -9.17 -5.74
C ILE A 129 10.11 -10.17 -4.62
N PRO A 130 10.35 -9.72 -3.36
CA PRO A 130 10.55 -10.62 -2.24
C PRO A 130 9.24 -11.35 -1.89
N GLU A 131 9.35 -12.58 -1.36
CA GLU A 131 8.20 -13.39 -0.95
C GLU A 131 7.32 -12.67 0.10
N THR A 132 7.91 -11.87 0.98
CA THR A 132 7.16 -11.03 1.91
C THR A 132 6.26 -10.00 1.23
N GLY A 133 6.69 -9.45 0.08
CA GLY A 133 5.89 -8.57 -0.74
C GLY A 133 4.74 -9.32 -1.42
N MET A 134 4.99 -10.53 -1.92
CA MET A 134 3.95 -11.41 -2.48
C MET A 134 2.93 -11.83 -1.42
N ALA A 135 3.38 -12.10 -0.19
CA ALA A 135 2.48 -12.43 0.92
C ALA A 135 1.46 -11.31 1.19
N VAL A 136 1.90 -10.03 1.17
CA VAL A 136 1.00 -8.88 1.33
C VAL A 136 0.03 -8.76 0.15
N LEU A 137 0.50 -8.98 -1.08
CA LEU A 137 -0.35 -8.92 -2.27
C LEU A 137 -1.44 -10.01 -2.25
N ARG A 138 -1.07 -11.24 -1.88
CA ARG A 138 -2.02 -12.36 -1.69
C ARG A 138 -3.00 -12.09 -0.56
N GLN A 139 -2.56 -11.47 0.55
CA GLN A 139 -3.46 -11.06 1.63
C GLN A 139 -4.54 -10.09 1.13
N GLN A 140 -4.20 -9.09 0.31
CA GLN A 140 -5.18 -8.16 -0.24
C GLN A 140 -6.20 -8.88 -1.13
N TYR A 141 -5.76 -9.82 -1.93
CA TYR A 141 -6.63 -10.64 -2.76
C TYR A 141 -7.65 -11.43 -1.92
N VAL A 142 -7.18 -12.12 -0.89
CA VAL A 142 -8.07 -12.88 0.03
C VAL A 142 -9.09 -11.96 0.72
N LEU A 143 -8.69 -10.75 1.12
CA LEU A 143 -9.61 -9.78 1.72
C LEU A 143 -10.68 -9.32 0.73
N VAL A 144 -10.32 -9.07 -0.52
CA VAL A 144 -11.28 -8.67 -1.56
C VAL A 144 -12.23 -9.81 -1.91
N GLU A 145 -11.76 -11.06 -1.96
CA GLU A 145 -12.62 -12.23 -2.12
C GLU A 145 -13.65 -12.34 -1.00
N ALA A 146 -13.21 -12.22 0.25
CA ALA A 146 -14.12 -12.25 1.40
C ALA A 146 -15.17 -11.12 1.36
N ILE A 147 -14.78 -9.91 0.92
CA ILE A 147 -15.73 -8.80 0.75
C ILE A 147 -16.71 -9.10 -0.39
N GLN A 148 -16.25 -9.69 -1.50
CA GLN A 148 -17.10 -10.08 -2.63
C GLN A 148 -18.13 -11.13 -2.24
N GLU A 149 -17.71 -12.15 -1.50
CA GLU A 149 -18.63 -13.18 -0.97
C GLU A 149 -19.65 -12.57 -0.03
N TRP A 150 -19.20 -11.72 0.89
CA TRP A 150 -20.09 -11.06 1.84
C TRP A 150 -21.15 -10.19 1.15
N ILE A 151 -20.75 -9.29 0.22
CA ILE A 151 -21.73 -8.42 -0.48
C ILE A 151 -22.73 -9.23 -1.31
N SER A 152 -22.29 -10.35 -1.89
CA SER A 152 -23.13 -11.25 -2.66
C SER A 152 -24.11 -12.04 -1.79
N SER A 153 -23.82 -12.21 -0.51
CA SER A 153 -24.68 -12.89 0.47
C SER A 153 -25.75 -11.99 1.09
N LEU A 154 -25.69 -10.68 0.84
CA LEU A 154 -26.66 -9.75 1.40
C LEU A 154 -28.04 -9.95 0.77
N ASN A 155 -29.01 -10.42 1.58
CA ASN A 155 -30.43 -10.54 1.21
C ASN A 155 -31.21 -9.29 1.62
N ILE A 156 -30.67 -8.10 1.34
CA ILE A 156 -31.22 -6.83 1.83
C ILE A 156 -32.14 -6.17 0.77
N ILE A 157 -32.16 -6.70 -0.45
CA ILE A 157 -32.89 -6.12 -1.60
C ILE A 157 -33.67 -7.19 -2.34
#